data_1b894efdc96b6bc0aff0560bb408124b
#
_entry.id   1b894efdc96b6bc0aff0560bb408124b
#
_cell.length_a   1.000
_cell.length_b   1.000
_cell.length_c   1.000
_cell.angle_alpha   90.00
_cell.angle_beta   90.00
_cell.angle_gamma   90.00
#
_symmetry.space_group_name_H-M   'P 1'
#
loop_
_entity.id
_entity.type
_entity.pdbx_description
1 polymer ?
#
loop_
_entity_poly.entity_id
_entity_poly.type
_entity_poly.pdbx_seq_one_letter_code
_entity_poly.pdbx_strand_id
1 'polypeptide(L)'
;VRGTVEAPQLLADITARGLRWQELSIARVRVEGDVKSTDQIGGNLDLRVERISQPDVNISLVTLAAKGNEKQHDLQLRVQGEPVSGQLHLTGSFDRQATRWKGVLDNTRFSTPVGPLVLSRSVALDYRNAEQKISIGPHCWTNPNAELCVPQTIDAGAEGRAQINLNRFDLAMLKPFMPETTQASGVFSGKADVAWDTTKEGLPQGKVTLSGRNVKVTQV
;
A
#
# COMPACT_ATOMS: atom_id res chain seq x y z
N VAL A 1 5.35 31.18 -5.93
CA VAL A 1 6.43 30.79 -6.85
C VAL A 1 7.54 31.83 -6.73
N ARG A 2 8.78 31.40 -6.58
CA ARG A 2 9.99 32.22 -6.52
C ARG A 2 11.05 31.65 -7.46
N GLY A 3 12.13 32.39 -7.68
CA GLY A 3 13.24 31.97 -8.56
C GLY A 3 13.17 32.55 -9.97
N THR A 4 14.11 32.17 -10.81
CA THR A 4 14.17 32.54 -12.23
C THR A 4 13.39 31.53 -13.09
N VAL A 5 13.15 31.84 -14.36
CA VAL A 5 12.53 30.90 -15.30
C VAL A 5 13.37 29.61 -15.46
N GLU A 6 14.69 29.73 -15.29
CA GLU A 6 15.64 28.61 -15.43
C GLU A 6 15.76 27.77 -14.15
N ALA A 7 15.40 28.35 -12.97
CA ALA A 7 15.45 27.69 -11.66
C ALA A 7 14.22 28.06 -10.82
N PRO A 8 13.01 27.63 -11.21
CA PRO A 8 11.80 27.95 -10.49
C PRO A 8 11.77 27.24 -9.13
N GLN A 9 11.28 27.95 -8.10
CA GLN A 9 10.99 27.41 -6.80
C GLN A 9 9.50 27.53 -6.52
N LEU A 10 8.88 26.43 -6.15
CA LEU A 10 7.51 26.37 -5.70
C LEU A 10 7.47 26.22 -4.19
N LEU A 11 6.97 27.25 -3.51
CA LEU A 11 6.64 27.20 -2.10
C LEU A 11 5.12 27.00 -1.98
N ALA A 12 4.71 26.00 -1.26
CA ALA A 12 3.31 25.71 -0.96
C ALA A 12 3.11 25.76 0.57
N ASP A 13 2.09 26.48 0.99
CA ASP A 13 1.52 26.42 2.35
C ASP A 13 0.01 26.58 2.18
N ILE A 14 -0.68 25.45 2.13
CA ILE A 14 -2.11 25.36 1.82
C ILE A 14 -2.81 24.71 3.00
N THR A 15 -3.86 25.36 3.51
CA THR A 15 -4.74 24.79 4.52
C THR A 15 -6.17 24.84 4.04
N ALA A 16 -6.84 23.70 4.03
CA ALA A 16 -8.28 23.57 3.81
C ALA A 16 -8.95 23.02 5.07
N ARG A 17 -10.18 23.42 5.34
CA ARG A 17 -10.94 23.01 6.53
C ARG A 17 -12.38 22.71 6.17
N GLY A 18 -12.97 21.73 6.87
CA GLY A 18 -14.39 21.43 6.78
C GLY A 18 -14.84 20.91 5.40
N LEU A 19 -13.99 20.16 4.72
CA LEU A 19 -14.32 19.56 3.42
C LEU A 19 -15.38 18.48 3.62
N ARG A 20 -16.43 18.52 2.80
CA ARG A 20 -17.51 17.52 2.80
C ARG A 20 -17.88 17.15 1.38
N TRP A 21 -17.98 15.86 1.14
CA TRP A 21 -18.45 15.32 -0.13
C TRP A 21 -19.20 14.01 0.12
N GLN A 22 -20.51 14.04 -0.11
CA GLN A 22 -21.43 12.96 0.26
C GLN A 22 -21.28 12.61 1.77
N GLU A 23 -20.98 11.37 2.09
CA GLU A 23 -20.77 10.89 3.48
C GLU A 23 -19.33 11.11 3.98
N LEU A 24 -18.41 11.53 3.10
CA LEU A 24 -17.04 11.82 3.49
C LEU A 24 -16.94 13.21 4.13
N SER A 25 -16.35 13.28 5.30
CA SER A 25 -15.97 14.55 5.92
C SER A 25 -14.47 14.54 6.28
N ILE A 26 -13.81 15.68 6.04
CA ILE A 26 -12.41 15.90 6.39
C ILE A 26 -12.31 17.22 7.13
N ALA A 27 -11.83 17.17 8.38
CA ALA A 27 -11.79 18.37 9.21
C ALA A 27 -10.72 19.37 8.77
N ARG A 28 -9.55 18.87 8.41
CA ARG A 28 -8.42 19.73 7.97
C ARG A 28 -7.50 18.97 7.02
N VAL A 29 -7.04 19.68 6.01
CA VAL A 29 -5.92 19.29 5.15
C VAL A 29 -4.89 20.41 5.21
N ARG A 30 -3.63 20.06 5.43
CA ARG A 30 -2.50 20.98 5.33
C ARG A 30 -1.46 20.37 4.40
N VAL A 31 -0.98 21.20 3.48
CA VAL A 31 0.10 20.86 2.54
C VAL A 31 1.17 21.93 2.69
N GLU A 32 2.36 21.54 3.03
CA GLU A 32 3.56 22.39 3.07
C GLU A 32 4.60 21.79 2.13
N GLY A 33 5.26 22.63 1.35
CA GLY A 33 6.28 22.16 0.43
C GLY A 33 7.20 23.24 -0.06
N ASP A 34 8.44 22.85 -0.31
CA ASP A 34 9.47 23.65 -0.96
C ASP A 34 10.12 22.77 -2.03
N VAL A 35 9.78 23.02 -3.28
CA VAL A 35 10.29 22.25 -4.42
C VAL A 35 11.06 23.20 -5.33
N LYS A 36 12.29 22.82 -5.65
CA LYS A 36 13.18 23.54 -6.56
C LYS A 36 13.40 22.70 -7.80
N SER A 37 13.38 23.35 -8.95
CA SER A 37 13.75 22.76 -10.21
C SER A 37 15.01 23.48 -10.72
N THR A 38 16.15 22.85 -10.49
CA THR A 38 17.43 23.22 -11.07
C THR A 38 17.83 22.17 -12.09
N ASP A 39 19.06 21.67 -12.07
CA ASP A 39 19.45 20.50 -12.88
C ASP A 39 18.66 19.23 -12.49
N GLN A 40 18.16 19.18 -11.27
CA GLN A 40 17.30 18.11 -10.75
C GLN A 40 16.12 18.73 -9.99
N ILE A 41 14.94 18.09 -10.10
CA ILE A 41 13.81 18.43 -9.26
C ILE A 41 14.07 17.84 -7.89
N GLY A 42 13.99 18.66 -6.85
CA GLY A 42 14.18 18.21 -5.47
C GLY A 42 13.52 19.15 -4.47
N GLY A 43 13.35 18.67 -3.26
CA GLY A 43 12.74 19.43 -2.20
C GLY A 43 12.10 18.57 -1.11
N ASN A 44 11.11 19.13 -0.46
CA ASN A 44 10.28 18.47 0.53
C ASN A 44 8.81 18.79 0.32
N LEU A 45 7.98 17.85 0.68
CA LEU A 45 6.52 17.95 0.70
C LEU A 45 6.01 17.25 1.95
N ASP A 46 5.24 17.98 2.76
CA ASP A 46 4.54 17.46 3.92
C ASP A 46 3.04 17.64 3.73
N LEU A 47 2.31 16.53 3.81
CA LEU A 47 0.85 16.47 3.81
C LEU A 47 0.37 15.99 5.17
N ARG A 48 -0.60 16.69 5.72
CA ARG A 48 -1.30 16.31 6.95
C ARG A 48 -2.81 16.41 6.75
N VAL A 49 -3.50 15.30 6.96
CA VAL A 49 -4.96 15.23 6.90
C VAL A 49 -5.48 14.79 8.27
N GLU A 50 -6.38 15.58 8.83
CA GLU A 50 -6.94 15.34 10.16
C GLU A 50 -8.43 15.04 10.07
N ARG A 51 -8.84 14.01 10.80
CA ARG A 51 -10.22 13.56 10.98
C ARG A 51 -10.95 13.35 9.65
N ILE A 52 -10.65 12.23 9.02
CA ILE A 52 -11.43 11.70 7.91
C ILE A 52 -12.50 10.80 8.50
N SER A 53 -13.76 11.07 8.21
CA SER A 53 -14.89 10.31 8.71
C SER A 53 -15.81 9.91 7.57
N GLN A 54 -16.16 8.63 7.55
CA GLN A 54 -17.23 8.01 6.76
C GLN A 54 -17.96 7.02 7.67
N PRO A 55 -19.13 6.46 7.28
CA PRO A 55 -19.67 5.29 7.96
C PRO A 55 -18.59 4.20 8.06
N ASP A 56 -18.39 3.64 9.23
CA ASP A 56 -17.42 2.56 9.52
C ASP A 56 -15.91 2.91 9.32
N VAL A 57 -15.56 4.17 8.98
CA VAL A 57 -14.17 4.61 8.83
C VAL A 57 -13.92 5.90 9.60
N ASN A 58 -13.02 5.86 10.57
CA ASN A 58 -12.60 7.01 11.37
C ASN A 58 -11.08 7.11 11.40
N ILE A 59 -10.51 7.85 10.49
CA ILE A 59 -9.07 8.11 10.45
C ILE A 59 -8.79 9.42 11.15
N SER A 60 -8.10 9.37 12.27
CA SER A 60 -7.75 10.54 13.07
C SER A 60 -6.68 11.40 12.41
N LEU A 61 -5.71 10.75 11.76
CA LEU A 61 -4.57 11.41 11.17
C LEU A 61 -3.98 10.61 10.00
N VAL A 62 -3.71 11.30 8.90
CA VAL A 62 -2.83 10.83 7.82
C VAL A 62 -1.69 11.83 7.68
N THR A 63 -0.45 11.35 7.67
CA THR A 63 0.73 12.16 7.38
C THR A 63 1.51 11.53 6.23
N LEU A 64 1.91 12.35 5.28
CA LEU A 64 2.82 11.98 4.22
C LEU A 64 3.97 12.98 4.23
N ALA A 65 5.19 12.49 4.38
CA ALA A 65 6.42 13.27 4.25
C ALA A 65 7.21 12.73 3.06
N ALA A 66 7.55 13.60 2.13
CA ALA A 66 8.41 13.27 0.99
C ALA A 66 9.56 14.26 0.93
N LYS A 67 10.78 13.77 0.74
CA LYS A 67 11.99 14.59 0.68
C LYS A 67 13.03 13.99 -0.26
N GLY A 68 13.90 14.85 -0.78
CA GLY A 68 15.02 14.42 -1.63
C GLY A 68 14.96 15.03 -3.00
N ASN A 69 15.50 14.32 -3.96
CA ASN A 69 15.54 14.71 -5.37
C ASN A 69 15.25 13.50 -6.28
N GLU A 70 15.30 13.68 -7.58
CA GLU A 70 15.01 12.59 -8.53
C GLU A 70 15.92 11.38 -8.34
N LYS A 71 17.22 11.59 -8.07
CA LYS A 71 18.18 10.49 -7.91
C LYS A 71 18.07 9.78 -6.57
N GLN A 72 17.55 10.47 -5.56
CA GLN A 72 17.34 9.91 -4.23
C GLN A 72 16.21 10.64 -3.53
N HIS A 73 15.13 9.94 -3.30
CA HIS A 73 13.98 10.45 -2.55
C HIS A 73 13.47 9.42 -1.55
N ASP A 74 12.86 9.94 -0.52
CA ASP A 74 12.32 9.23 0.63
C ASP A 74 10.88 9.67 0.85
N LEU A 75 9.99 8.72 1.07
CA LEU A 75 8.58 8.94 1.32
C LEU A 75 8.14 8.12 2.52
N GLN A 76 7.52 8.78 3.49
CA GLN A 76 6.96 8.17 4.68
C GLN A 76 5.49 8.49 4.78
N LEU A 77 4.66 7.45 4.79
CA LEU A 77 3.22 7.55 5.02
C LEU A 77 2.90 6.94 6.39
N ARG A 78 2.06 7.63 7.16
CA ARG A 78 1.47 7.11 8.39
C ARG A 78 -0.03 7.37 8.40
N VAL A 79 -0.77 6.39 8.83
CA VAL A 79 -2.21 6.45 9.01
C VAL A 79 -2.54 6.02 10.43
N GLN A 80 -3.37 6.81 11.13
CA GLN A 80 -3.86 6.51 12.46
C GLN A 80 -5.39 6.56 12.44
N GLY A 81 -6.03 5.48 12.82
CA GLY A 81 -7.49 5.39 12.84
C GLY A 81 -8.01 3.97 12.84
N GLU A 82 -9.30 3.86 12.63
CA GLU A 82 -10.02 2.59 12.54
C GLU A 82 -10.84 2.55 11.24
N PRO A 83 -10.98 1.37 10.61
CA PRO A 83 -10.52 0.06 11.01
C PRO A 83 -9.04 -0.23 10.69
N VAL A 84 -8.33 0.71 10.04
CA VAL A 84 -6.94 0.53 9.58
C VAL A 84 -6.04 1.63 10.12
N SER A 85 -4.91 1.23 10.67
CA SER A 85 -3.78 2.11 10.97
C SER A 85 -2.49 1.50 10.44
N GLY A 86 -1.45 2.32 10.23
CA GLY A 86 -0.19 1.75 9.76
C GLY A 86 0.83 2.77 9.29
N GLN A 87 1.91 2.25 8.79
CA GLN A 87 2.99 3.04 8.21
C GLN A 87 3.60 2.33 6.99
N LEU A 88 4.15 3.14 6.12
CA LEU A 88 4.86 2.72 4.91
C LEU A 88 6.08 3.63 4.74
N HIS A 89 7.21 3.04 4.38
CA HIS A 89 8.42 3.76 4.02
C HIS A 89 8.88 3.31 2.63
N LEU A 90 9.10 4.26 1.75
CA LEU A 90 9.50 4.05 0.37
C LEU A 90 10.68 4.94 0.04
N THR A 91 11.77 4.36 -0.42
CA THR A 91 12.90 5.08 -1.03
C THR A 91 12.92 4.84 -2.52
N GLY A 92 13.44 5.80 -3.28
CA GLY A 92 13.48 5.62 -4.73
C GLY A 92 14.43 6.54 -5.46
N SER A 93 14.57 6.26 -6.74
CA SER A 93 15.33 7.04 -7.70
C SER A 93 14.64 7.03 -9.07
N PHE A 94 14.65 8.14 -9.75
CA PHE A 94 14.10 8.29 -11.09
C PHE A 94 15.22 8.62 -12.09
N ASP A 95 15.31 7.83 -13.16
CA ASP A 95 16.17 8.06 -14.30
C ASP A 95 15.36 8.69 -15.43
N ARG A 96 15.62 9.95 -15.74
CA ARG A 96 14.91 10.68 -16.80
C ARG A 96 15.18 10.13 -18.19
N GLN A 97 16.41 9.68 -18.46
CA GLN A 97 16.79 9.19 -19.79
C GLN A 97 16.11 7.85 -20.07
N ALA A 98 16.12 6.95 -19.09
CA ALA A 98 15.46 5.67 -19.19
C ALA A 98 13.95 5.75 -18.91
N THR A 99 13.43 6.90 -18.44
CA THR A 99 12.06 7.05 -17.94
C THR A 99 11.65 5.94 -16.98
N ARG A 100 12.58 5.61 -16.07
CA ARG A 100 12.50 4.46 -15.17
C ARG A 100 12.61 4.91 -13.73
N TRP A 101 11.72 4.42 -12.90
CA TRP A 101 11.77 4.60 -11.46
C TRP A 101 12.12 3.29 -10.77
N LYS A 102 13.06 3.32 -9.83
CA LYS A 102 13.42 2.21 -8.97
C LYS A 102 13.24 2.61 -7.53
N GLY A 103 12.71 1.69 -6.71
CA GLY A 103 12.51 1.95 -5.31
C GLY A 103 12.56 0.71 -4.45
N VAL A 104 12.55 0.94 -3.16
CA VAL A 104 12.49 -0.08 -2.12
C VAL A 104 11.41 0.30 -1.13
N LEU A 105 10.46 -0.60 -0.95
CA LEU A 105 9.45 -0.54 0.10
C LEU A 105 9.98 -1.32 1.30
N ASP A 106 10.06 -0.69 2.45
CA ASP A 106 10.47 -1.31 3.69
C ASP A 106 9.69 -0.80 4.89
N ASN A 107 10.01 -1.28 6.08
CA ASN A 107 9.44 -0.83 7.36
C ASN A 107 7.91 -0.59 7.28
N THR A 108 7.21 -1.46 6.56
CA THR A 108 5.79 -1.34 6.27
C THR A 108 5.00 -2.29 7.16
N ARG A 109 4.00 -1.75 7.83
CA ARG A 109 3.09 -2.50 8.69
C ARG A 109 1.72 -1.84 8.72
N PHE A 110 0.69 -2.66 8.80
CA PHE A 110 -0.70 -2.24 8.96
C PHE A 110 -1.33 -2.98 10.13
N SER A 111 -2.19 -2.31 10.87
CA SER A 111 -3.09 -2.90 11.84
C SER A 111 -4.48 -2.97 11.21
N THR A 112 -5.10 -4.13 11.24
CA THR A 112 -6.38 -4.41 10.61
C THR A 112 -7.29 -5.18 11.58
N PRO A 113 -8.59 -5.29 11.34
CA PRO A 113 -9.48 -6.11 12.17
C PRO A 113 -9.06 -7.58 12.27
N VAL A 114 -8.34 -8.12 11.29
CA VAL A 114 -7.77 -9.48 11.35
C VAL A 114 -6.38 -9.54 12.00
N GLY A 115 -5.91 -8.44 12.58
CA GLY A 115 -4.63 -8.34 13.26
C GLY A 115 -3.59 -7.55 12.48
N PRO A 116 -2.38 -7.40 13.03
CA PRO A 116 -1.29 -6.68 12.39
C PRO A 116 -0.77 -7.46 11.17
N LEU A 117 -0.47 -6.74 10.10
CA LEU A 117 0.22 -7.26 8.92
C LEU A 117 1.55 -6.55 8.80
N VAL A 118 2.63 -7.29 8.83
CA VAL A 118 4.00 -6.75 8.77
C VAL A 118 4.69 -7.27 7.53
N LEU A 119 5.26 -6.37 6.75
CA LEU A 119 6.14 -6.73 5.65
C LEU A 119 7.41 -7.35 6.22
N SER A 120 7.67 -8.62 5.92
CA SER A 120 8.75 -9.39 6.56
C SER A 120 10.15 -9.02 6.09
N ARG A 121 10.27 -8.43 4.90
CA ARG A 121 11.51 -7.96 4.28
C ARG A 121 11.23 -6.87 3.26
N SER A 122 12.24 -6.08 2.94
CA SER A 122 12.13 -5.04 1.91
C SER A 122 11.77 -5.61 0.54
N VAL A 123 11.01 -4.83 -0.23
CA VAL A 123 10.54 -5.17 -1.57
C VAL A 123 11.15 -4.23 -2.58
N ALA A 124 11.85 -4.76 -3.55
CA ALA A 124 12.33 -3.99 -4.69
C ALA A 124 11.16 -3.69 -5.64
N LEU A 125 11.07 -2.45 -6.07
CA LEU A 125 10.10 -1.96 -7.05
C LEU A 125 10.84 -1.36 -8.23
N ASP A 126 10.32 -1.60 -9.44
CA ASP A 126 10.95 -1.12 -10.67
C ASP A 126 9.87 -0.78 -11.71
N TYR A 127 9.60 0.51 -11.88
CA TYR A 127 8.59 0.99 -12.83
C TYR A 127 9.25 1.46 -14.12
N ARG A 128 8.86 0.87 -15.24
CA ARG A 128 9.31 1.18 -16.59
C ARG A 128 8.19 1.90 -17.35
N ASN A 129 8.31 3.20 -17.49
CA ASN A 129 7.26 4.02 -18.09
C ASN A 129 7.02 3.69 -19.56
N ALA A 130 8.07 3.41 -20.34
CA ALA A 130 7.94 3.05 -21.74
C ALA A 130 7.12 1.78 -21.97
N GLU A 131 7.18 0.83 -21.02
CA GLU A 131 6.43 -0.42 -21.06
C GLU A 131 5.12 -0.35 -20.28
N GLN A 132 4.92 0.71 -19.48
CA GLN A 132 3.83 0.85 -18.50
C GLN A 132 3.74 -0.37 -17.57
N LYS A 133 4.90 -0.88 -17.15
CA LYS A 133 5.03 -2.06 -16.29
C LYS A 133 5.75 -1.73 -14.99
N ILE A 134 5.30 -2.37 -13.93
CA ILE A 134 5.97 -2.37 -12.63
C ILE A 134 6.40 -3.79 -12.28
N SER A 135 7.67 -3.97 -11.91
CA SER A 135 8.17 -5.20 -11.31
C SER A 135 8.14 -5.05 -9.78
N ILE A 136 7.55 -6.02 -9.11
CA ILE A 136 7.43 -6.07 -7.64
C ILE A 136 8.18 -7.31 -7.18
N GLY A 137 9.23 -7.13 -6.39
CA GLY A 137 10.07 -8.21 -5.89
C GLY A 137 9.35 -9.17 -4.95
N PRO A 138 9.92 -10.37 -4.73
CA PRO A 138 9.36 -11.36 -3.80
C PRO A 138 9.26 -10.81 -2.38
N HIS A 139 8.15 -11.08 -1.70
CA HIS A 139 7.92 -10.60 -0.33
C HIS A 139 6.87 -11.44 0.40
N CYS A 140 6.81 -11.26 1.73
CA CYS A 140 5.77 -11.86 2.56
C CYS A 140 5.19 -10.82 3.51
N TRP A 141 3.91 -10.98 3.79
CA TRP A 141 3.17 -10.30 4.84
C TRP A 141 2.88 -11.30 5.95
N THR A 142 3.23 -10.95 7.17
CA THR A 142 3.14 -11.86 8.30
C THR A 142 2.43 -11.23 9.48
N ASN A 143 1.77 -12.09 10.24
CA ASN A 143 1.36 -11.84 11.61
C ASN A 143 1.47 -13.15 12.41
N PRO A 144 1.23 -13.15 13.75
CA PRO A 144 1.33 -14.36 14.55
C PRO A 144 0.50 -15.55 14.04
N ASN A 145 -0.58 -15.31 13.31
CA ASN A 145 -1.57 -16.31 12.90
C ASN A 145 -1.71 -16.48 11.38
N ALA A 146 -1.01 -15.67 10.59
CA ALA A 146 -1.06 -15.76 9.13
C ALA A 146 0.27 -15.41 8.48
N GLU A 147 0.53 -16.01 7.34
CA GLU A 147 1.64 -15.69 6.45
C GLU A 147 1.19 -15.81 4.98
N LEU A 148 1.25 -14.68 4.28
CA LEU A 148 0.96 -14.56 2.86
C LEU A 148 2.23 -14.13 2.12
N CYS A 149 2.65 -14.91 1.13
CA CYS A 149 3.87 -14.65 0.38
C CYS A 149 3.63 -14.52 -1.12
N VAL A 150 4.36 -13.63 -1.73
CA VAL A 150 4.59 -13.56 -3.17
C VAL A 150 6.00 -14.10 -3.41
N PRO A 151 6.16 -15.37 -3.85
CA PRO A 151 7.46 -16.04 -3.89
C PRO A 151 8.35 -15.61 -5.07
N GLN A 152 7.76 -15.01 -6.10
CA GLN A 152 8.45 -14.61 -7.32
C GLN A 152 8.16 -13.15 -7.64
N THR A 153 9.04 -12.52 -8.43
CA THR A 153 8.79 -11.18 -8.95
C THR A 153 7.52 -11.17 -9.80
N ILE A 154 6.65 -10.20 -9.53
CA ILE A 154 5.47 -9.91 -10.34
C ILE A 154 5.85 -8.80 -11.31
N ASP A 155 5.68 -9.03 -12.61
CA ASP A 155 5.69 -7.98 -13.62
C ASP A 155 4.23 -7.65 -13.95
N ALA A 156 3.78 -6.49 -13.47
CA ALA A 156 2.40 -6.03 -13.60
C ALA A 156 2.31 -4.86 -14.59
N GLY A 157 1.38 -4.98 -15.51
CA GLY A 157 1.01 -3.99 -16.51
C GLY A 157 -0.39 -4.28 -17.02
N ALA A 158 -0.67 -3.94 -18.29
CA ALA A 158 -1.92 -4.34 -18.95
C ALA A 158 -2.12 -5.85 -18.91
N GLU A 159 -1.05 -6.60 -18.98
CA GLU A 159 -1.02 -8.04 -18.74
C GLU A 159 -0.05 -8.39 -17.62
N GLY A 160 -0.27 -9.50 -16.95
CA GLY A 160 0.63 -9.94 -15.88
C GLY A 160 0.23 -11.29 -15.30
N ARG A 161 1.13 -11.80 -14.46
CA ARG A 161 0.93 -13.03 -13.71
C ARG A 161 1.47 -12.87 -12.30
N ALA A 162 0.75 -13.41 -11.33
CA ALA A 162 1.17 -13.42 -9.93
C ALA A 162 0.95 -14.80 -9.34
N GLN A 163 1.91 -15.27 -8.56
CA GLN A 163 1.76 -16.41 -7.67
C GLN A 163 1.69 -15.92 -6.23
N ILE A 164 0.72 -16.42 -5.48
CA ILE A 164 0.51 -16.08 -4.07
C ILE A 164 0.46 -17.38 -3.28
N ASN A 165 1.25 -17.45 -2.22
CA ASN A 165 1.27 -18.57 -1.29
C ASN A 165 0.68 -18.13 0.04
N LEU A 166 -0.37 -18.78 0.47
CA LEU A 166 -0.88 -18.71 1.84
C LEU A 166 -0.20 -19.83 2.62
N ASN A 167 0.90 -19.52 3.31
CA ASN A 167 1.66 -20.52 4.05
C ASN A 167 0.93 -20.95 5.32
N ARG A 168 0.21 -20.01 5.95
CA ARG A 168 -0.61 -20.24 7.12
C ARG A 168 -1.71 -19.21 7.22
N PHE A 169 -2.90 -19.65 7.62
CA PHE A 169 -4.00 -18.79 7.99
C PHE A 169 -4.83 -19.49 9.08
N ASP A 170 -4.83 -18.96 10.29
CA ASP A 170 -5.63 -19.46 11.39
C ASP A 170 -7.06 -18.92 11.27
N LEU A 171 -8.04 -19.82 11.25
CA LEU A 171 -9.46 -19.46 11.15
C LEU A 171 -9.96 -18.61 12.31
N ALA A 172 -9.31 -18.69 13.47
CA ALA A 172 -9.66 -17.86 14.63
C ALA A 172 -9.53 -16.35 14.31
N MET A 173 -8.75 -15.97 13.29
CA MET A 173 -8.65 -14.58 12.83
C MET A 173 -9.96 -14.03 12.25
N LEU A 174 -10.87 -14.90 11.80
CA LEU A 174 -12.16 -14.49 11.26
C LEU A 174 -13.20 -14.18 12.35
N LYS A 175 -12.86 -14.40 13.62
CA LYS A 175 -13.78 -14.15 14.76
C LYS A 175 -14.45 -12.76 14.72
N PRO A 176 -13.76 -11.65 14.36
CA PRO A 176 -14.41 -10.34 14.28
C PRO A 176 -15.52 -10.23 13.24
N PHE A 177 -15.58 -11.15 12.28
CA PHE A 177 -16.55 -11.16 11.18
C PHE A 177 -17.59 -12.26 11.30
N MET A 178 -17.50 -13.08 12.36
CA MET A 178 -18.44 -14.17 12.62
C MET A 178 -19.48 -13.75 13.65
N PRO A 179 -20.71 -14.32 13.58
CA PRO A 179 -21.66 -14.21 14.67
C PRO A 179 -21.05 -14.69 15.99
N GLU A 180 -21.44 -14.08 17.11
CA GLU A 180 -20.92 -14.44 18.43
C GLU A 180 -21.16 -15.93 18.79
N THR A 181 -22.22 -16.51 18.22
CA THR A 181 -22.57 -17.92 18.36
C THR A 181 -21.73 -18.87 17.52
N THR A 182 -20.86 -18.36 16.64
CA THR A 182 -20.05 -19.18 15.74
C THR A 182 -18.58 -19.17 16.18
N GLN A 183 -18.03 -20.35 16.35
CA GLN A 183 -16.61 -20.55 16.59
C GLN A 183 -16.00 -21.36 15.46
N ALA A 184 -14.90 -20.87 14.90
CA ALA A 184 -14.13 -21.57 13.90
C ALA A 184 -12.69 -21.73 14.37
N SER A 185 -12.13 -22.89 14.14
CA SER A 185 -10.75 -23.22 14.41
C SER A 185 -10.17 -24.07 13.27
N GLY A 186 -8.85 -24.10 13.18
CA GLY A 186 -8.13 -24.81 12.15
C GLY A 186 -7.23 -23.87 11.37
N VAL A 187 -6.35 -24.46 10.58
CA VAL A 187 -5.34 -23.73 9.81
C VAL A 187 -5.48 -24.06 8.34
N PHE A 188 -5.58 -23.04 7.51
CA PHE A 188 -5.52 -23.14 6.07
C PHE A 188 -4.13 -22.81 5.53
N SER A 189 -3.76 -23.48 4.46
CA SER A 189 -2.66 -23.12 3.57
C SER A 189 -3.11 -23.29 2.12
N GLY A 190 -2.44 -22.61 1.20
CA GLY A 190 -2.83 -22.72 -0.20
C GLY A 190 -1.92 -21.95 -1.14
N LYS A 191 -2.24 -22.07 -2.42
CA LYS A 191 -1.58 -21.37 -3.51
C LYS A 191 -2.62 -20.81 -4.47
N ALA A 192 -2.36 -19.62 -4.97
CA ALA A 192 -3.13 -19.02 -6.04
C ALA A 192 -2.18 -18.59 -7.15
N ASP A 193 -2.47 -19.03 -8.38
CA ASP A 193 -1.83 -18.53 -9.59
C ASP A 193 -2.88 -17.69 -10.34
N VAL A 194 -2.58 -16.42 -10.57
CA VAL A 194 -3.48 -15.47 -11.20
C VAL A 194 -2.80 -14.88 -12.43
N ALA A 195 -3.51 -14.85 -13.56
CA ALA A 195 -3.07 -14.17 -14.77
C ALA A 195 -4.17 -13.23 -15.26
N TRP A 196 -3.78 -12.05 -15.71
CA TRP A 196 -4.71 -11.05 -16.24
C TRP A 196 -4.18 -10.46 -17.55
N ASP A 197 -5.12 -10.01 -18.37
CA ASP A 197 -4.88 -9.30 -19.62
C ASP A 197 -6.03 -8.30 -19.80
N THR A 198 -5.79 -7.04 -19.45
CA THR A 198 -6.80 -5.99 -19.53
C THR A 198 -7.04 -5.48 -20.95
N THR A 199 -6.27 -5.96 -21.94
CA THR A 199 -6.48 -5.66 -23.36
C THR A 199 -7.56 -6.53 -23.98
N LYS A 200 -7.94 -7.61 -23.29
CA LYS A 200 -9.00 -8.55 -23.67
C LYS A 200 -10.19 -8.42 -22.74
N GLU A 201 -11.38 -8.58 -23.30
CA GLU A 201 -12.58 -8.71 -22.48
C GLU A 201 -12.54 -10.03 -21.70
N GLY A 202 -12.82 -9.96 -20.41
CA GLY A 202 -12.89 -11.15 -19.56
C GLY A 202 -12.38 -10.90 -18.14
N LEU A 203 -12.65 -11.87 -17.28
CA LEU A 203 -12.14 -11.87 -15.91
C LEU A 203 -10.71 -12.43 -15.86
N PRO A 204 -9.88 -12.02 -14.89
CA PRO A 204 -8.61 -12.65 -14.63
C PRO A 204 -8.78 -14.17 -14.50
N GLN A 205 -7.86 -14.92 -15.07
CA GLN A 205 -7.82 -16.37 -14.93
C GLN A 205 -7.02 -16.73 -13.68
N GLY A 206 -7.54 -17.67 -12.90
CA GLY A 206 -6.87 -18.07 -11.68
C GLY A 206 -7.07 -19.56 -11.37
N LYS A 207 -6.04 -20.15 -10.79
CA LYS A 207 -6.10 -21.48 -10.18
C LYS A 207 -5.79 -21.34 -8.70
N VAL A 208 -6.69 -21.80 -7.85
CA VAL A 208 -6.55 -21.78 -6.41
C VAL A 208 -6.57 -23.21 -5.88
N THR A 209 -5.59 -23.53 -5.04
CA THR A 209 -5.54 -24.79 -4.29
C THR A 209 -5.48 -24.44 -2.80
N LEU A 210 -6.42 -24.98 -2.03
CA LEU A 210 -6.50 -24.78 -0.59
C LEU A 210 -6.46 -26.12 0.14
N SER A 211 -5.78 -26.16 1.26
CA SER A 211 -5.72 -27.30 2.17
C SER A 211 -6.02 -26.81 3.59
N GLY A 212 -6.92 -27.50 4.26
CA GLY A 212 -7.29 -27.23 5.66
C GLY A 212 -6.83 -28.36 6.58
N ARG A 213 -6.34 -27.99 7.76
CA ARG A 213 -6.02 -28.95 8.83
C ARG A 213 -6.78 -28.61 10.11
N ASN A 214 -7.33 -29.65 10.76
CA ASN A 214 -8.07 -29.53 12.00
C ASN A 214 -9.20 -28.50 11.95
N VAL A 215 -9.86 -28.40 10.79
CA VAL A 215 -10.95 -27.44 10.58
C VAL A 215 -12.17 -27.90 11.36
N LYS A 216 -12.64 -27.05 12.24
CA LYS A 216 -13.85 -27.23 13.03
C LYS A 216 -14.65 -25.95 13.09
N VAL A 217 -15.92 -26.01 12.77
CA VAL A 217 -16.88 -24.93 12.94
C VAL A 217 -17.97 -25.44 13.88
N THR A 218 -18.20 -24.71 14.96
CA THR A 218 -19.25 -25.02 15.92
C THR A 218 -20.17 -23.84 16.09
N GLN A 219 -21.45 -24.10 16.20
CA GLN A 219 -22.47 -23.12 16.53
C GLN A 219 -22.96 -23.45 17.95
N VAL A 220 -22.98 -22.45 18.83
CA VAL A 220 -23.41 -22.55 20.23
C VAL A 220 -24.79 -21.93 20.38
#